data_c6600bc1b92af633cfe0630e462e39bd
#
_entry.id   c6600bc1b92af633cfe0630e462e39bd
#
_cell.length_a   1.000
_cell.length_b   1.000
_cell.length_c   1.000
_cell.angle_alpha   90.00
_cell.angle_beta   90.00
_cell.angle_gamma   90.00
#
_symmetry.space_group_name_H-M   'P 1'
#
loop_
_entity.id
_entity.type
_entity.pdbx_description
1 polymer ?
#
loop_
_entity_poly.entity_id
_entity_poly.type
_entity_poly.pdbx_seq_one_letter_code
_entity_poly.pdbx_strand_id
1 'polypeptide(L)'
;MKRIILILLSILAIVACDIDINLDKEPENTENSENMGYGNPSEESTLDRELIYGTWKITHAKYSEDAKLTEWEHEDTYATFKENGIYEGEGYWGNGEGTYSISGNTITTYIDNEPYIKYEVITITESGDEEDLDISAEIIVTLLSSKQTVWINCIKVESLDITPDDSLTEESLINSESDALMAIAALYMKVRDFSLYQHYIEYLALTGQRDLLKEDSQLLYDAWLSAYTAITPTNNIIEILERSELSWAPKYLSHAKVLRAFVYYNLAVLWGDVPYVVAKTDELFHPRTKINEIITNEISTIENVYSSLEQLANSSSSFSKESCKMLLAEMYLCKGDKASAKNSLKNIETPNFTISIIDITSPNSYFLTYGKEIWGDGVEVIAIYDVSLLNLYNTEINGEISDISTSWNRSQYGKWAMLKRLGKAQDITGCKGFELLMPIPSKEMINNPKLTQNEGYH
;
A
#
# COMPACT_ATOMS: atom_id res chain seq x y z
N MET A 1 2.61 1.73 -24.72
CA MET A 1 1.98 2.80 -23.91
C MET A 1 0.62 2.42 -23.28
N LYS A 2 -0.08 1.36 -23.70
CA LYS A 2 -1.40 0.96 -23.13
C LYS A 2 -1.31 -0.04 -21.94
N ARG A 3 -0.16 -0.65 -21.65
CA ARG A 3 0.00 -1.65 -20.56
C ARG A 3 0.41 -1.10 -19.20
N ILE A 4 0.74 0.18 -19.11
CA ILE A 4 1.35 0.80 -17.93
C ILE A 4 0.32 1.42 -16.98
N ILE A 5 -0.91 1.64 -17.44
CA ILE A 5 -1.99 2.25 -16.65
C ILE A 5 -2.62 1.25 -15.68
N LEU A 6 -2.45 -0.07 -15.89
CA LEU A 6 -3.13 -1.11 -15.12
C LEU A 6 -2.60 -1.30 -13.68
N ILE A 7 -1.34 -0.97 -13.40
CA ILE A 7 -0.78 -1.15 -12.03
C ILE A 7 -1.14 0.04 -11.13
N LEU A 8 -1.55 1.17 -11.69
CA LEU A 8 -1.86 2.40 -10.93
C LEU A 8 -3.33 2.51 -10.49
N LEU A 9 -4.26 1.72 -11.06
CA LEU A 9 -5.70 1.85 -10.79
C LEU A 9 -6.25 0.87 -9.75
N SER A 10 -5.53 -0.20 -9.40
CA SER A 10 -6.00 -1.17 -8.40
C SER A 10 -5.90 -0.70 -6.93
N ILE A 11 -5.44 0.53 -6.68
CA ILE A 11 -5.24 1.08 -5.32
C ILE A 11 -6.24 2.20 -4.99
N LEU A 12 -7.12 2.60 -5.92
CA LEU A 12 -8.01 3.78 -5.74
C LEU A 12 -9.46 3.44 -5.34
N ALA A 13 -9.79 2.20 -5.03
CA ALA A 13 -11.18 1.77 -4.78
C ALA A 13 -11.53 1.49 -3.31
N ILE A 14 -10.79 2.00 -2.34
CA ILE A 14 -11.16 1.88 -0.93
C ILE A 14 -11.21 3.27 -0.29
N VAL A 15 -12.15 4.11 -0.68
CA VAL A 15 -12.71 5.19 0.18
C VAL A 15 -14.01 5.67 -0.47
N ALA A 16 -15.15 5.20 0.00
CA ALA A 16 -16.38 5.96 0.17
C ALA A 16 -17.52 5.04 0.62
N CYS A 17 -17.85 5.06 1.88
CA CYS A 17 -19.23 4.91 2.36
C CYS A 17 -19.31 5.34 3.82
N ASP A 18 -19.62 6.60 4.04
CA ASP A 18 -20.33 7.04 5.24
C ASP A 18 -21.81 6.67 5.04
N ILE A 19 -22.30 5.75 5.84
CA ILE A 19 -23.76 5.52 5.97
C ILE A 19 -24.10 5.66 7.45
N ASP A 20 -24.86 6.70 7.75
CA ASP A 20 -25.61 6.89 8.99
C ASP A 20 -26.48 5.67 9.28
N ILE A 21 -26.19 4.93 10.34
CA ILE A 21 -27.08 3.89 10.85
C ILE A 21 -27.77 4.42 12.11
N ASN A 22 -29.05 4.68 11.95
CA ASN A 22 -29.97 4.96 13.04
C ASN A 22 -30.33 3.67 13.75
N LEU A 23 -29.82 3.48 14.96
CA LEU A 23 -30.11 2.36 15.84
C LEU A 23 -31.34 2.70 16.71
N ASP A 24 -32.49 2.15 16.35
CA ASP A 24 -33.59 1.92 17.29
C ASP A 24 -34.55 0.90 16.71
N LYS A 25 -34.43 -0.36 17.16
CA LYS A 25 -35.50 -1.30 17.49
C LYS A 25 -34.98 -2.71 17.71
N GLU A 26 -35.11 -3.19 18.94
CA GLU A 26 -34.97 -4.60 19.31
C GLU A 26 -36.06 -5.45 18.61
N PRO A 27 -35.75 -6.68 18.21
CA PRO A 27 -36.79 -7.69 17.94
C PRO A 27 -36.86 -8.73 19.06
N GLU A 28 -38.09 -9.00 19.41
CA GLU A 28 -38.52 -10.05 20.33
C GLU A 28 -38.04 -11.45 19.93
N ASN A 29 -37.71 -12.21 20.99
CA ASN A 29 -37.43 -13.63 20.98
C ASN A 29 -38.64 -14.47 20.55
N THR A 30 -38.45 -15.38 19.59
CA THR A 30 -39.21 -16.64 19.55
C THR A 30 -38.27 -17.77 19.13
N GLU A 31 -38.06 -18.64 20.10
CA GLU A 31 -37.51 -19.99 19.93
C GLU A 31 -38.36 -20.78 18.93
N ASN A 32 -37.72 -21.45 17.97
CA ASN A 32 -38.09 -22.82 17.63
C ASN A 32 -36.97 -23.49 16.84
N SER A 33 -36.35 -24.45 17.50
CA SER A 33 -35.55 -25.49 16.89
C SER A 33 -36.48 -26.40 16.06
N GLU A 34 -36.08 -26.68 14.79
CA GLU A 34 -36.24 -28.04 14.27
C GLU A 34 -35.75 -28.13 12.80
N ASN A 35 -34.90 -29.12 12.57
CA ASN A 35 -34.69 -29.87 11.33
C ASN A 35 -34.39 -29.11 10.04
N MET A 36 -33.11 -29.00 9.72
CA MET A 36 -32.70 -28.89 8.31
C MET A 36 -32.80 -30.27 7.64
N GLY A 37 -33.97 -30.53 7.11
CA GLY A 37 -34.22 -31.56 6.14
C GLY A 37 -33.67 -31.12 4.79
N TYR A 38 -32.89 -31.96 4.16
CA TYR A 38 -32.53 -31.88 2.75
C TYR A 38 -33.80 -31.72 1.92
N GLY A 39 -34.06 -30.52 1.41
CA GLY A 39 -35.12 -30.26 0.46
C GLY A 39 -34.80 -30.92 -0.89
N ASN A 40 -35.71 -31.73 -1.36
CA ASN A 40 -35.73 -32.34 -2.69
C ASN A 40 -35.50 -31.28 -3.78
N PRO A 41 -34.69 -31.54 -4.81
CA PRO A 41 -34.56 -30.67 -5.97
C PRO A 41 -35.76 -30.86 -6.89
N SER A 42 -36.64 -29.90 -6.90
CA SER A 42 -37.72 -29.82 -7.89
C SER A 42 -37.80 -28.42 -8.50
N GLU A 43 -36.83 -28.13 -9.30
CA GLU A 43 -36.88 -27.33 -10.54
C GLU A 43 -35.68 -27.76 -11.34
N GLU A 44 -35.90 -28.45 -12.46
CA GLU A 44 -34.80 -28.80 -13.39
C GLU A 44 -34.12 -27.51 -13.80
N SER A 45 -32.83 -27.39 -13.50
CA SER A 45 -31.97 -26.34 -14.03
C SER A 45 -32.01 -26.45 -15.54
N THR A 46 -32.49 -25.42 -16.22
CA THR A 46 -32.51 -25.37 -17.70
C THR A 46 -31.10 -25.07 -18.26
N LEU A 47 -30.16 -24.76 -17.40
CA LEU A 47 -28.79 -24.40 -17.73
C LEU A 47 -27.89 -25.63 -17.64
N ASP A 48 -27.22 -25.96 -18.74
CA ASP A 48 -26.21 -27.01 -18.74
C ASP A 48 -25.00 -26.58 -17.92
N ARG A 49 -24.73 -27.28 -16.82
CA ARG A 49 -23.65 -26.94 -15.89
C ARG A 49 -22.26 -27.12 -16.51
N GLU A 50 -22.10 -28.09 -17.41
CA GLU A 50 -20.81 -28.36 -18.06
C GLU A 50 -20.39 -27.18 -18.95
N LEU A 51 -21.36 -26.49 -19.56
CA LEU A 51 -21.09 -25.30 -20.35
C LEU A 51 -20.66 -24.10 -19.53
N ILE A 52 -21.02 -24.05 -18.24
CA ILE A 52 -20.69 -22.92 -17.34
C ILE A 52 -19.28 -23.05 -16.80
N TYR A 53 -18.82 -24.26 -16.52
CA TYR A 53 -17.49 -24.47 -15.94
C TYR A 53 -16.40 -23.90 -16.84
N GLY A 54 -15.44 -23.19 -16.24
CA GLY A 54 -14.34 -22.54 -16.94
C GLY A 54 -14.35 -21.02 -16.72
N THR A 55 -13.51 -20.35 -17.48
CA THR A 55 -13.27 -18.90 -17.38
C THR A 55 -14.01 -18.17 -18.50
N TRP A 56 -14.76 -17.13 -18.12
CA TRP A 56 -15.51 -16.28 -19.00
C TRP A 56 -14.93 -14.88 -19.01
N LYS A 57 -14.67 -14.32 -20.19
CA LYS A 57 -14.17 -12.97 -20.41
C LYS A 57 -15.27 -12.09 -20.99
N ILE A 58 -15.47 -10.89 -20.41
CA ILE A 58 -16.38 -9.90 -20.95
C ILE A 58 -15.78 -9.28 -22.21
N THR A 59 -16.58 -9.23 -23.29
CA THR A 59 -16.17 -8.63 -24.56
C THR A 59 -16.95 -7.35 -24.89
N HIS A 60 -18.23 -7.29 -24.54
CA HIS A 60 -19.11 -6.15 -24.80
C HIS A 60 -20.05 -5.92 -23.63
N ALA A 61 -20.53 -4.69 -23.48
CA ALA A 61 -21.50 -4.33 -22.45
C ALA A 61 -22.46 -3.22 -22.88
N LYS A 62 -23.63 -3.16 -22.21
CA LYS A 62 -24.54 -2.01 -22.21
C LYS A 62 -25.12 -1.82 -20.81
N TYR A 63 -25.42 -0.59 -20.44
CA TYR A 63 -25.84 -0.21 -19.09
C TYR A 63 -27.35 0.13 -18.98
N SER A 64 -28.10 -0.05 -20.04
CA SER A 64 -29.56 -0.03 -20.05
C SER A 64 -30.09 -0.93 -21.16
N GLU A 65 -31.33 -1.40 -21.01
CA GLU A 65 -31.95 -2.35 -21.95
C GLU A 65 -31.96 -1.82 -23.37
N ASP A 66 -32.29 -0.54 -23.55
CA ASP A 66 -32.40 0.12 -24.85
C ASP A 66 -31.05 0.64 -25.40
N ALA A 67 -29.98 0.55 -24.64
CA ALA A 67 -28.66 1.00 -25.08
C ALA A 67 -28.07 0.05 -26.14
N LYS A 68 -27.23 0.61 -27.01
CA LYS A 68 -26.46 -0.18 -27.96
C LYS A 68 -25.35 -0.90 -27.21
N LEU A 69 -25.14 -2.18 -27.49
CA LEU A 69 -24.03 -2.97 -27.03
C LEU A 69 -22.72 -2.41 -27.64
N THR A 70 -21.70 -2.11 -26.80
CA THR A 70 -20.39 -1.58 -27.20
C THR A 70 -19.29 -2.49 -26.69
N GLU A 71 -18.10 -2.39 -27.28
CA GLU A 71 -16.92 -3.09 -26.74
C GLU A 71 -16.72 -2.76 -25.27
N TRP A 72 -16.21 -3.73 -24.51
CA TRP A 72 -15.86 -3.54 -23.10
C TRP A 72 -14.71 -2.54 -22.98
N GLU A 73 -14.98 -1.36 -22.42
CA GLU A 73 -14.04 -0.23 -22.35
C GLU A 73 -13.19 -0.21 -21.06
N HIS A 74 -13.48 -1.13 -20.12
CA HIS A 74 -12.74 -1.24 -18.86
C HIS A 74 -11.62 -2.26 -18.98
N GLU A 75 -10.92 -2.51 -17.85
CA GLU A 75 -9.92 -3.56 -17.76
C GLU A 75 -10.53 -4.93 -18.08
N ASP A 76 -9.70 -5.85 -18.58
CA ASP A 76 -10.12 -7.22 -18.83
C ASP A 76 -10.76 -7.80 -17.58
N THR A 77 -11.99 -8.30 -17.71
CA THR A 77 -12.81 -8.77 -16.59
C THR A 77 -13.22 -10.20 -16.82
N TYR A 78 -12.96 -11.05 -15.84
CA TYR A 78 -13.17 -12.49 -15.91
C TYR A 78 -14.02 -12.99 -14.76
N ALA A 79 -14.76 -14.08 -15.02
CA ALA A 79 -15.47 -14.87 -14.04
C ALA A 79 -15.18 -16.33 -14.26
N THR A 80 -14.58 -17.01 -13.29
CA THR A 80 -14.26 -18.44 -13.36
C THR A 80 -15.19 -19.23 -12.46
N PHE A 81 -15.87 -20.23 -13.02
CA PHE A 81 -16.74 -21.16 -12.28
C PHE A 81 -16.13 -22.56 -12.32
N LYS A 82 -15.73 -23.08 -11.15
CA LYS A 82 -15.11 -24.40 -11.02
C LYS A 82 -16.15 -25.46 -10.66
N GLU A 83 -15.96 -26.69 -11.09
CA GLU A 83 -16.88 -27.83 -10.81
C GLU A 83 -17.13 -28.04 -9.32
N ASN A 84 -16.16 -27.72 -8.47
CA ASN A 84 -16.25 -27.86 -7.01
C ASN A 84 -17.07 -26.75 -6.31
N GLY A 85 -17.75 -25.87 -7.07
CA GLY A 85 -18.56 -24.79 -6.54
C GLY A 85 -17.80 -23.54 -6.15
N ILE A 86 -16.51 -23.44 -6.51
CA ILE A 86 -15.69 -22.25 -6.30
C ILE A 86 -15.90 -21.27 -7.45
N TYR A 87 -16.02 -19.99 -7.10
CA TYR A 87 -16.04 -18.83 -7.99
C TYR A 87 -14.79 -18.00 -7.79
N GLU A 88 -14.19 -17.55 -8.89
CA GLU A 88 -13.11 -16.57 -8.89
C GLU A 88 -13.48 -15.41 -9.81
N GLY A 89 -13.39 -14.19 -9.31
CA GLY A 89 -13.60 -12.95 -10.06
C GLY A 89 -12.31 -12.20 -10.23
N GLU A 90 -12.10 -11.58 -11.41
CA GLU A 90 -10.96 -10.72 -11.70
C GLU A 90 -11.39 -9.54 -12.57
N GLY A 91 -10.88 -8.35 -12.30
CA GLY A 91 -11.05 -7.14 -13.10
C GLY A 91 -12.02 -6.14 -12.52
N TYR A 92 -12.76 -5.43 -13.39
CA TYR A 92 -13.51 -4.22 -13.06
C TYR A 92 -14.50 -4.35 -11.88
N TRP A 93 -15.11 -5.51 -11.68
CA TRP A 93 -16.04 -5.73 -10.56
C TRP A 93 -15.36 -6.25 -9.29
N GLY A 94 -14.04 -6.28 -9.26
CA GLY A 94 -13.22 -6.69 -8.13
C GLY A 94 -12.57 -8.04 -8.33
N ASN A 95 -11.55 -8.29 -7.53
CA ASN A 95 -10.78 -9.53 -7.52
C ASN A 95 -11.10 -10.30 -6.25
N GLY A 96 -11.38 -11.59 -6.36
CA GLY A 96 -11.65 -12.42 -5.19
C GLY A 96 -12.09 -13.83 -5.51
N GLU A 97 -12.00 -14.67 -4.49
CA GLU A 97 -12.48 -16.05 -4.52
C GLU A 97 -13.71 -16.17 -3.60
N GLY A 98 -14.66 -16.97 -4.01
CA GLY A 98 -15.87 -17.25 -3.25
C GLY A 98 -16.52 -18.55 -3.68
N THR A 99 -17.81 -18.69 -3.41
CA THR A 99 -18.61 -19.83 -3.85
C THR A 99 -19.72 -19.37 -4.79
N TYR A 100 -20.37 -20.30 -5.46
CA TYR A 100 -21.55 -19.98 -6.27
C TYR A 100 -22.63 -21.06 -6.17
N SER A 101 -23.86 -20.67 -6.47
CA SER A 101 -25.01 -21.55 -6.64
C SER A 101 -25.72 -21.30 -7.95
N ILE A 102 -26.34 -22.32 -8.51
CA ILE A 102 -27.14 -22.25 -9.75
C ILE A 102 -28.58 -22.60 -9.46
N SER A 103 -29.49 -21.73 -9.86
CA SER A 103 -30.94 -21.93 -9.78
C SER A 103 -31.62 -21.50 -11.08
N GLY A 104 -32.20 -22.44 -11.82
CA GLY A 104 -32.72 -22.18 -13.16
C GLY A 104 -31.60 -21.71 -14.11
N ASN A 105 -31.77 -20.53 -14.72
CA ASN A 105 -30.77 -19.89 -15.57
C ASN A 105 -29.91 -18.87 -14.83
N THR A 106 -29.94 -18.87 -13.51
CA THR A 106 -29.28 -17.85 -12.70
C THR A 106 -28.16 -18.46 -11.87
N ILE A 107 -26.99 -17.84 -11.94
CA ILE A 107 -25.83 -18.12 -11.11
C ILE A 107 -25.72 -16.99 -10.08
N THR A 108 -25.64 -17.32 -8.80
CA THR A 108 -25.38 -16.34 -7.73
C THR A 108 -24.04 -16.66 -7.08
N THR A 109 -23.16 -15.68 -7.04
CA THR A 109 -21.85 -15.81 -6.37
C THR A 109 -21.91 -15.23 -4.97
N TYR A 110 -21.07 -15.78 -4.09
CA TYR A 110 -21.00 -15.42 -2.67
C TYR A 110 -19.54 -15.16 -2.30
N ILE A 111 -19.29 -14.05 -1.62
CA ILE A 111 -18.01 -13.76 -0.99
C ILE A 111 -18.28 -13.61 0.51
N ASP A 112 -17.50 -14.28 1.35
CA ASP A 112 -17.70 -14.35 2.80
C ASP A 112 -19.12 -14.79 3.23
N ASN A 113 -19.75 -15.69 2.45
CA ASN A 113 -21.13 -16.15 2.57
C ASN A 113 -22.23 -15.09 2.29
N GLU A 114 -21.86 -13.89 1.86
CA GLU A 114 -22.81 -12.87 1.43
C GLU A 114 -22.98 -12.88 -0.09
N PRO A 115 -24.21 -12.74 -0.61
CA PRO A 115 -24.43 -12.74 -2.05
C PRO A 115 -23.80 -11.49 -2.69
N TYR A 116 -22.99 -11.73 -3.73
CA TYR A 116 -22.13 -10.70 -4.32
C TYR A 116 -22.60 -10.26 -5.72
N ILE A 117 -22.62 -11.18 -6.68
CA ILE A 117 -23.06 -10.91 -8.05
C ILE A 117 -24.08 -11.98 -8.48
N LYS A 118 -25.08 -11.53 -9.23
CA LYS A 118 -26.07 -12.39 -9.87
C LYS A 118 -25.89 -12.33 -11.38
N TYR A 119 -25.70 -13.50 -12.01
CA TYR A 119 -25.59 -13.67 -13.45
C TYR A 119 -26.83 -14.39 -13.94
N GLU A 120 -27.67 -13.71 -14.73
CA GLU A 120 -28.81 -14.34 -15.40
C GLU A 120 -28.41 -14.64 -16.85
N VAL A 121 -28.22 -15.91 -17.15
CA VAL A 121 -27.79 -16.38 -18.47
C VAL A 121 -28.97 -16.36 -19.43
N ILE A 122 -28.86 -15.55 -20.48
CA ILE A 122 -29.92 -15.41 -21.53
C ILE A 122 -29.71 -16.49 -22.58
N THR A 123 -28.49 -16.58 -23.13
CA THR A 123 -28.11 -17.58 -24.12
C THR A 123 -26.66 -18.04 -23.90
N ILE A 124 -26.40 -19.27 -24.24
CA ILE A 124 -25.05 -19.80 -24.49
C ILE A 124 -25.05 -20.34 -25.93
N THR A 125 -24.04 -19.95 -26.68
CA THR A 125 -23.90 -20.33 -28.08
C THR A 125 -22.55 -20.98 -28.30
N GLU A 126 -22.55 -22.16 -28.89
CA GLU A 126 -21.37 -22.87 -29.33
C GLU A 126 -21.20 -22.67 -30.84
N SER A 127 -20.00 -22.34 -31.30
CA SER A 127 -19.67 -22.13 -32.71
C SER A 127 -18.27 -22.63 -33.00
N GLY A 128 -18.04 -23.21 -34.18
CA GLY A 128 -16.76 -23.79 -34.59
C GLY A 128 -16.82 -25.31 -34.76
N ASP A 129 -15.67 -25.93 -35.00
CA ASP A 129 -15.50 -27.35 -35.14
C ASP A 129 -14.98 -27.99 -33.82
N GLU A 130 -14.97 -29.31 -33.69
CA GLU A 130 -14.52 -30.02 -32.47
C GLU A 130 -13.07 -29.68 -32.04
N GLU A 131 -12.24 -29.14 -32.94
CA GLU A 131 -10.84 -28.74 -32.66
C GLU A 131 -10.71 -27.24 -32.34
N ASP A 132 -11.77 -26.42 -32.61
CA ASP A 132 -11.77 -24.96 -32.41
C ASP A 132 -13.19 -24.52 -32.00
N LEU A 133 -13.64 -24.96 -30.82
CA LEU A 133 -14.96 -24.67 -30.29
C LEU A 133 -14.99 -23.34 -29.55
N ASP A 134 -15.59 -22.32 -30.14
CA ASP A 134 -15.89 -21.03 -29.49
C ASP A 134 -17.20 -21.10 -28.73
N ILE A 135 -17.17 -20.82 -27.43
CA ILE A 135 -18.37 -20.70 -26.60
C ILE A 135 -18.56 -19.24 -26.17
N SER A 136 -19.71 -18.70 -26.48
CA SER A 136 -20.09 -17.35 -26.09
C SER A 136 -21.42 -17.34 -25.33
N ALA A 137 -21.64 -16.29 -24.50
CA ALA A 137 -22.87 -16.14 -23.76
C ALA A 137 -23.33 -14.67 -23.71
N GLU A 138 -24.67 -14.49 -23.68
CA GLU A 138 -25.32 -13.23 -23.33
C GLU A 138 -25.85 -13.36 -21.90
N ILE A 139 -25.46 -12.43 -21.03
CA ILE A 139 -25.74 -12.49 -19.60
C ILE A 139 -26.21 -11.13 -19.10
N ILE A 140 -27.22 -11.12 -18.22
CA ILE A 140 -27.56 -9.96 -17.40
C ILE A 140 -26.86 -10.12 -16.06
N VAL A 141 -25.99 -9.18 -15.75
CA VAL A 141 -25.24 -9.14 -14.49
C VAL A 141 -25.85 -8.13 -13.54
N THR A 142 -26.16 -8.53 -12.33
CA THR A 142 -26.61 -7.63 -11.28
C THR A 142 -25.63 -7.64 -10.12
N LEU A 143 -24.99 -6.48 -9.87
CA LEU A 143 -24.15 -6.23 -8.71
C LEU A 143 -25.06 -6.00 -7.51
N LEU A 144 -25.12 -6.93 -6.57
CA LEU A 144 -26.10 -6.91 -5.48
C LEU A 144 -25.86 -5.79 -4.46
N SER A 145 -24.60 -5.37 -4.28
CA SER A 145 -24.24 -4.27 -3.39
C SER A 145 -24.73 -2.90 -3.90
N SER A 146 -24.56 -2.62 -5.19
CA SER A 146 -24.94 -1.33 -5.82
C SER A 146 -26.32 -1.36 -6.49
N LYS A 147 -26.92 -2.54 -6.63
CA LYS A 147 -28.16 -2.78 -7.41
C LYS A 147 -28.03 -2.34 -8.87
N GLN A 148 -26.81 -2.31 -9.40
CA GLN A 148 -26.54 -1.98 -10.78
C GLN A 148 -26.72 -3.20 -11.66
N THR A 149 -27.41 -3.04 -12.78
CA THR A 149 -27.61 -4.09 -13.79
C THR A 149 -26.88 -3.73 -15.06
N VAL A 150 -26.14 -4.70 -15.62
CA VAL A 150 -25.36 -4.56 -16.85
C VAL A 150 -25.65 -5.77 -17.76
N TRP A 151 -25.92 -5.54 -19.02
CA TRP A 151 -26.06 -6.58 -20.04
C TRP A 151 -24.70 -6.77 -20.70
N ILE A 152 -24.19 -8.00 -20.71
CA ILE A 152 -22.87 -8.30 -21.24
C ILE A 152 -22.92 -9.42 -22.27
N ASN A 153 -21.99 -9.35 -23.22
CA ASN A 153 -21.54 -10.52 -23.97
C ASN A 153 -20.19 -10.94 -23.42
N CYS A 154 -20.02 -12.25 -23.27
CA CYS A 154 -18.77 -12.84 -22.85
C CYS A 154 -18.44 -14.05 -23.72
N ILE A 155 -17.17 -14.39 -23.76
CA ILE A 155 -16.64 -15.61 -24.40
C ILE A 155 -16.04 -16.50 -23.33
N LYS A 156 -16.21 -17.79 -23.49
CA LYS A 156 -15.47 -18.77 -22.69
C LYS A 156 -14.04 -18.78 -23.25
N VAL A 157 -13.11 -18.40 -22.43
CA VAL A 157 -11.70 -18.59 -22.76
C VAL A 157 -11.35 -19.98 -22.25
N GLU A 158 -10.64 -20.78 -23.08
CA GLU A 158 -9.98 -21.95 -22.54
C GLU A 158 -9.32 -21.52 -21.26
N SER A 159 -9.50 -22.30 -20.18
CA SER A 159 -8.90 -21.92 -18.90
C SER A 159 -7.55 -21.37 -19.27
N LEU A 160 -7.28 -20.13 -18.83
CA LEU A 160 -5.91 -19.70 -18.82
C LEU A 160 -5.22 -20.82 -18.01
N ASP A 161 -4.85 -21.89 -18.68
CA ASP A 161 -3.78 -22.75 -18.30
C ASP A 161 -2.57 -21.82 -18.39
N ILE A 162 -2.57 -20.88 -17.48
CA ILE A 162 -1.33 -20.29 -17.04
C ILE A 162 -0.64 -21.50 -16.42
N THR A 163 -0.06 -22.32 -17.33
CA THR A 163 0.99 -23.21 -16.89
C THR A 163 1.91 -22.34 -16.07
N PRO A 164 2.51 -22.83 -14.99
CA PRO A 164 3.46 -22.04 -14.20
C PRO A 164 4.51 -21.31 -15.03
N ASP A 165 4.69 -21.66 -16.32
CA ASP A 165 5.58 -21.00 -17.29
C ASP A 165 4.98 -19.76 -17.97
N ASP A 166 3.64 -19.60 -18.03
CA ASP A 166 2.94 -18.41 -18.60
C ASP A 166 2.30 -17.51 -17.54
N SER A 167 2.32 -17.93 -16.26
CA SER A 167 2.08 -16.99 -15.19
C SER A 167 3.09 -15.86 -15.34
N LEU A 168 2.62 -14.60 -15.29
CA LEU A 168 3.49 -13.49 -14.95
C LEU A 168 4.13 -13.85 -13.62
N THR A 169 5.21 -14.63 -13.67
CA THR A 169 6.02 -14.88 -12.50
C THR A 169 6.43 -13.50 -12.00
N GLU A 170 6.56 -13.32 -10.71
CA GLU A 170 7.12 -12.07 -10.15
C GLU A 170 8.38 -11.68 -10.92
N GLU A 171 9.10 -12.64 -11.47
CA GLU A 171 10.27 -12.49 -12.35
C GLU A 171 9.95 -11.89 -13.73
N SER A 172 8.72 -12.06 -14.25
CA SER A 172 8.30 -11.47 -15.53
C SER A 172 7.79 -10.03 -15.42
N LEU A 173 7.66 -9.48 -14.21
CA LEU A 173 7.17 -8.12 -13.99
C LEU A 173 8.22 -7.04 -14.28
N ILE A 174 9.53 -7.35 -14.21
CA ILE A 174 10.64 -6.42 -14.44
C ILE A 174 11.61 -7.03 -15.46
N ASN A 175 11.26 -6.92 -16.73
CA ASN A 175 12.03 -7.50 -17.82
C ASN A 175 12.94 -6.51 -18.56
N SER A 176 12.76 -5.21 -18.29
CA SER A 176 13.52 -4.14 -18.93
C SER A 176 13.95 -3.09 -17.90
N GLU A 177 14.95 -2.30 -18.25
CA GLU A 177 15.38 -1.16 -17.45
C GLU A 177 14.24 -0.13 -17.28
N SER A 178 13.35 -0.02 -18.28
CA SER A 178 12.16 0.84 -18.20
C SER A 178 11.17 0.34 -17.17
N ASP A 179 10.93 -0.98 -17.08
CA ASP A 179 10.03 -1.56 -16.07
C ASP A 179 10.60 -1.35 -14.68
N ALA A 180 11.93 -1.57 -14.50
CA ALA A 180 12.61 -1.31 -13.25
C ALA A 180 12.50 0.16 -12.83
N LEU A 181 12.71 1.09 -13.76
CA LEU A 181 12.57 2.53 -13.50
C LEU A 181 11.15 2.88 -13.04
N MET A 182 10.12 2.33 -13.70
CA MET A 182 8.72 2.58 -13.34
C MET A 182 8.36 1.97 -11.99
N ALA A 183 8.82 0.75 -11.71
CA ALA A 183 8.62 0.10 -10.43
C ALA A 183 9.24 0.92 -9.28
N ILE A 184 10.48 1.37 -9.44
CA ILE A 184 11.14 2.22 -8.46
C ILE A 184 10.46 3.60 -8.33
N ALA A 185 10.00 4.21 -9.42
CA ALA A 185 9.24 5.46 -9.36
C ALA A 185 7.94 5.30 -8.54
N ALA A 186 7.24 4.19 -8.71
CA ALA A 186 6.05 3.88 -7.91
C ALA A 186 6.39 3.71 -6.41
N LEU A 187 7.54 3.11 -6.07
CA LEU A 187 8.01 3.04 -4.67
C LEU A 187 8.30 4.43 -4.10
N TYR A 188 8.94 5.31 -4.87
CA TYR A 188 9.16 6.71 -4.44
C TYR A 188 7.84 7.43 -4.14
N MET A 189 6.78 7.19 -4.92
CA MET A 189 5.45 7.76 -4.63
C MET A 189 4.88 7.26 -3.31
N LYS A 190 4.96 5.96 -3.02
CA LYS A 190 4.50 5.39 -1.74
C LYS A 190 5.31 5.90 -0.55
N VAL A 191 6.63 6.00 -0.70
CA VAL A 191 7.51 6.56 0.34
C VAL A 191 7.23 8.05 0.54
N ARG A 192 6.91 8.81 -0.52
CA ARG A 192 6.44 10.19 -0.44
C ARG A 192 5.19 10.30 0.45
N ASP A 193 4.20 9.45 0.20
CA ASP A 193 2.95 9.50 0.95
C ASP A 193 3.19 9.25 2.45
N PHE A 194 3.99 8.25 2.80
CA PHE A 194 4.41 8.03 4.18
C PHE A 194 5.17 9.23 4.76
N SER A 195 6.09 9.82 4.00
CA SER A 195 6.90 10.95 4.46
C SER A 195 6.06 12.19 4.75
N LEU A 196 4.95 12.41 4.05
CA LEU A 196 4.02 13.49 4.35
C LEU A 196 3.36 13.30 5.73
N TYR A 197 2.90 12.07 6.04
CA TYR A 197 2.38 11.74 7.37
C TYR A 197 3.44 11.93 8.46
N GLN A 198 4.63 11.39 8.24
CA GLN A 198 5.75 11.50 9.17
C GLN A 198 6.08 12.98 9.46
N HIS A 199 6.16 13.79 8.44
CA HIS A 199 6.45 15.23 8.58
C HIS A 199 5.37 15.95 9.38
N TYR A 200 4.10 15.62 9.17
CA TYR A 200 2.99 16.19 9.92
C TYR A 200 2.99 15.74 11.39
N ILE A 201 3.26 14.46 11.65
CA ILE A 201 3.40 13.95 13.02
C ILE A 201 4.55 14.65 13.75
N GLU A 202 5.70 14.84 13.12
CA GLU A 202 6.81 15.58 13.70
C GLU A 202 6.43 17.03 14.02
N TYR A 203 5.72 17.71 13.12
CA TYR A 203 5.23 19.07 13.37
C TYR A 203 4.30 19.13 14.59
N LEU A 204 3.36 18.22 14.73
CA LEU A 204 2.46 18.15 15.88
C LEU A 204 3.23 17.88 17.18
N ALA A 205 4.19 16.95 17.12
CA ALA A 205 5.05 16.64 18.26
C ALA A 205 5.88 17.84 18.71
N LEU A 206 6.41 18.60 17.75
CA LEU A 206 7.23 19.79 17.99
C LEU A 206 6.43 20.99 18.50
N THR A 207 5.19 21.14 18.03
CA THR A 207 4.31 22.26 18.44
C THR A 207 3.46 21.98 19.67
N GLY A 208 3.58 20.76 20.24
CA GLY A 208 2.83 20.37 21.43
C GLY A 208 1.36 20.02 21.19
N GLN A 209 0.96 19.85 19.93
CA GLN A 209 -0.41 19.47 19.55
C GLN A 209 -0.64 17.95 19.73
N ARG A 210 -0.69 17.50 21.00
CA ARG A 210 -0.70 16.09 21.37
C ARG A 210 -2.06 15.39 21.22
N ASP A 211 -3.15 16.17 21.13
CA ASP A 211 -4.50 15.59 21.06
C ASP A 211 -4.72 14.76 19.80
N LEU A 212 -3.97 15.00 18.74
CA LEU A 212 -3.97 14.25 17.49
C LEU A 212 -2.98 13.06 17.48
N LEU A 213 -2.21 12.87 18.57
CA LEU A 213 -1.17 11.85 18.68
C LEU A 213 -1.50 10.81 19.77
N LYS A 214 -2.76 10.38 19.82
CA LYS A 214 -3.27 9.36 20.77
C LYS A 214 -3.42 7.99 20.09
N GLU A 215 -3.65 6.93 20.88
CA GLU A 215 -3.72 5.56 20.43
C GLU A 215 -4.84 5.31 19.40
N ASP A 216 -5.94 6.05 19.50
CA ASP A 216 -7.11 5.99 18.62
C ASP A 216 -7.02 6.96 17.42
N SER A 217 -5.90 7.64 17.27
CA SER A 217 -5.70 8.62 16.20
C SER A 217 -5.73 7.97 14.81
N GLN A 218 -6.66 8.43 13.98
CA GLN A 218 -6.70 8.03 12.57
C GLN A 218 -5.42 8.43 11.83
N LEU A 219 -4.86 9.61 12.15
CA LEU A 219 -3.59 10.07 11.58
C LEU A 219 -2.44 9.09 11.82
N LEU A 220 -2.28 8.60 13.06
CA LEU A 220 -1.22 7.65 13.39
C LEU A 220 -1.46 6.28 12.72
N TYR A 221 -2.72 5.86 12.63
CA TYR A 221 -3.07 4.64 11.92
C TYR A 221 -2.77 4.74 10.42
N ASP A 222 -3.16 5.84 9.76
CA ASP A 222 -2.91 6.05 8.34
C ASP A 222 -1.41 6.15 8.03
N ALA A 223 -0.65 6.80 8.90
CA ALA A 223 0.80 6.88 8.80
C ALA A 223 1.47 5.49 8.91
N TRP A 224 1.04 4.69 9.88
CA TRP A 224 1.50 3.32 10.05
C TRP A 224 1.18 2.46 8.83
N LEU A 225 -0.07 2.49 8.40
CA LEU A 225 -0.53 1.77 7.21
C LEU A 225 0.24 2.19 5.96
N SER A 226 0.43 3.50 5.75
CA SER A 226 1.18 4.03 4.61
C SER A 226 2.62 3.54 4.60
N ALA A 227 3.30 3.44 5.75
CA ALA A 227 4.64 2.91 5.85
C ALA A 227 4.71 1.43 5.40
N TYR A 228 3.83 0.58 5.91
CA TYR A 228 3.82 -0.85 5.53
C TYR A 228 3.33 -1.08 4.11
N THR A 229 2.43 -0.23 3.60
CA THR A 229 2.03 -0.19 2.19
C THR A 229 3.20 0.17 1.26
N ALA A 230 4.20 0.90 1.75
CA ALA A 230 5.44 1.15 1.01
C ALA A 230 6.44 -0.03 1.15
N ILE A 231 6.56 -0.65 2.34
CA ILE A 231 7.52 -1.72 2.62
C ILE A 231 7.20 -3.00 1.82
N THR A 232 5.94 -3.42 1.79
CA THR A 232 5.55 -4.70 1.16
C THR A 232 5.95 -4.77 -0.32
N PRO A 233 5.55 -3.84 -1.21
CA PRO A 233 5.97 -3.87 -2.61
C PRO A 233 7.49 -3.64 -2.76
N THR A 234 8.11 -2.91 -1.84
CA THR A 234 9.57 -2.74 -1.85
C THR A 234 10.29 -4.07 -1.64
N ASN A 235 9.82 -4.92 -0.73
CA ASN A 235 10.38 -6.25 -0.53
C ASN A 235 10.23 -7.14 -1.77
N ASN A 236 9.07 -7.11 -2.43
CA ASN A 236 8.84 -7.86 -3.66
C ASN A 236 9.79 -7.41 -4.79
N ILE A 237 9.95 -6.11 -4.98
CA ILE A 237 10.86 -5.55 -6.00
C ILE A 237 12.33 -5.89 -5.66
N ILE A 238 12.73 -5.85 -4.40
CA ILE A 238 14.06 -6.30 -3.95
C ILE A 238 14.28 -7.75 -4.33
N GLU A 239 13.33 -8.64 -4.03
CA GLU A 239 13.45 -10.07 -4.34
C GLU A 239 13.61 -10.33 -5.83
N ILE A 240 12.81 -9.66 -6.69
CA ILE A 240 12.92 -9.76 -8.14
C ILE A 240 14.30 -9.27 -8.63
N LEU A 241 14.74 -8.10 -8.16
CA LEU A 241 15.99 -7.51 -8.62
C LEU A 241 17.24 -8.25 -8.08
N GLU A 242 17.16 -8.90 -6.91
CA GLU A 242 18.24 -9.74 -6.38
C GLU A 242 18.47 -11.02 -7.20
N ARG A 243 17.42 -11.55 -7.83
CA ARG A 243 17.51 -12.71 -8.72
C ARG A 243 17.92 -12.32 -10.14
N SER A 244 17.87 -11.05 -10.50
CA SER A 244 18.14 -10.59 -11.85
C SER A 244 19.65 -10.52 -12.12
N GLU A 245 20.09 -11.16 -13.22
CA GLU A 245 21.46 -11.10 -13.73
C GLU A 245 21.70 -9.92 -14.69
N LEU A 246 20.70 -9.04 -14.90
CA LEU A 246 20.78 -7.94 -15.83
C LEU A 246 21.68 -6.83 -15.28
N SER A 247 22.52 -6.27 -16.13
CA SER A 247 23.58 -5.33 -15.74
C SER A 247 23.06 -4.04 -15.07
N TRP A 248 21.83 -3.65 -15.34
CA TRP A 248 21.18 -2.48 -14.75
C TRP A 248 20.51 -2.79 -13.38
N ALA A 249 20.26 -4.07 -13.04
CA ALA A 249 19.53 -4.45 -11.83
C ALA A 249 20.17 -3.89 -10.53
N PRO A 250 21.49 -3.89 -10.33
CA PRO A 250 22.10 -3.37 -9.10
C PRO A 250 21.78 -1.90 -8.81
N LYS A 251 21.63 -1.07 -9.85
CA LYS A 251 21.25 0.35 -9.74
C LYS A 251 19.86 0.47 -9.11
N TYR A 252 18.86 -0.22 -9.64
CA TYR A 252 17.48 -0.16 -9.16
C TYR A 252 17.29 -0.87 -7.81
N LEU A 253 17.98 -1.99 -7.60
CA LEU A 253 18.04 -2.68 -6.31
C LEU A 253 18.55 -1.75 -5.20
N SER A 254 19.56 -0.94 -5.49
CA SER A 254 20.10 0.01 -4.52
C SER A 254 19.05 1.04 -4.08
N HIS A 255 18.23 1.55 -5.01
CA HIS A 255 17.14 2.46 -4.68
C HIS A 255 16.06 1.78 -3.84
N ALA A 256 15.61 0.56 -4.19
CA ALA A 256 14.62 -0.17 -3.42
C ALA A 256 15.09 -0.38 -1.97
N LYS A 257 16.34 -0.81 -1.78
CA LYS A 257 16.92 -1.03 -0.45
C LYS A 257 17.07 0.26 0.35
N VAL A 258 17.50 1.36 -0.28
CA VAL A 258 17.61 2.67 0.39
C VAL A 258 16.25 3.20 0.79
N LEU A 259 15.21 3.04 -0.06
CA LEU A 259 13.84 3.45 0.25
C LEU A 259 13.27 2.65 1.44
N ARG A 260 13.47 1.34 1.48
CA ARG A 260 13.05 0.52 2.63
C ARG A 260 13.74 0.98 3.91
N ALA A 261 15.04 1.18 3.85
CA ALA A 261 15.83 1.65 4.99
C ALA A 261 15.34 3.03 5.49
N PHE A 262 15.00 3.93 4.58
CA PHE A 262 14.43 5.23 4.92
C PHE A 262 13.09 5.10 5.64
N VAL A 263 12.19 4.23 5.16
CA VAL A 263 10.89 4.02 5.81
C VAL A 263 11.09 3.40 7.21
N TYR A 264 11.92 2.37 7.35
CA TYR A 264 12.17 1.75 8.65
C TYR A 264 12.86 2.67 9.64
N TYR A 265 13.79 3.51 9.19
CA TYR A 265 14.40 4.52 10.04
C TYR A 265 13.34 5.46 10.63
N ASN A 266 12.45 5.99 9.78
CA ASN A 266 11.42 6.92 10.23
C ASN A 266 10.34 6.24 11.09
N LEU A 267 9.95 5.00 10.79
CA LEU A 267 9.10 4.20 11.68
C LEU A 267 9.73 4.05 13.06
N ALA A 268 11.02 3.66 13.11
CA ALA A 268 11.76 3.48 14.35
C ALA A 268 11.92 4.79 15.13
N VAL A 269 12.10 5.91 14.44
CA VAL A 269 12.15 7.23 15.07
C VAL A 269 10.81 7.59 15.71
N LEU A 270 9.69 7.34 15.05
CA LEU A 270 8.37 7.71 15.55
C LEU A 270 7.86 6.73 16.61
N TRP A 271 7.93 5.43 16.37
CA TRP A 271 7.30 4.41 17.22
C TRP A 271 8.27 3.56 18.05
N GLY A 272 9.57 3.69 17.83
CA GLY A 272 10.58 2.84 18.49
C GLY A 272 10.65 1.44 17.86
N ASP A 273 10.43 0.41 18.67
CA ASP A 273 10.37 -0.97 18.20
C ASP A 273 9.14 -1.16 17.31
N VAL A 274 9.31 -1.76 16.12
CA VAL A 274 8.23 -1.99 15.13
C VAL A 274 8.40 -3.36 14.47
N PRO A 275 7.36 -3.96 13.87
CA PRO A 275 7.52 -5.13 13.03
C PRO A 275 8.55 -4.90 11.91
N TYR A 276 9.54 -5.79 11.81
CA TYR A 276 10.61 -5.69 10.83
C TYR A 276 10.54 -6.84 9.82
N VAL A 277 9.93 -6.57 8.68
CA VAL A 277 9.67 -7.53 7.60
C VAL A 277 10.48 -7.12 6.37
N VAL A 278 11.49 -7.90 6.02
CA VAL A 278 12.46 -7.58 4.95
C VAL A 278 12.45 -8.55 3.78
N ALA A 279 11.55 -9.53 3.84
CA ALA A 279 11.33 -10.52 2.78
C ALA A 279 9.84 -10.89 2.73
N LYS A 280 9.43 -11.51 1.64
CA LYS A 280 8.10 -12.11 1.53
C LYS A 280 7.95 -13.20 2.61
N THR A 281 6.80 -13.24 3.26
CA THR A 281 6.51 -14.16 4.35
C THR A 281 5.03 -14.53 4.34
N ASP A 282 4.73 -15.79 4.67
CA ASP A 282 3.37 -16.28 4.89
C ASP A 282 2.90 -16.01 6.33
N GLU A 283 3.77 -15.49 7.19
CA GLU A 283 3.43 -15.13 8.56
C GLU A 283 2.61 -13.84 8.56
N LEU A 284 1.35 -13.92 9.02
CA LEU A 284 0.42 -12.79 9.06
C LEU A 284 0.76 -11.78 10.16
N PHE A 285 1.35 -12.26 11.27
CA PHE A 285 1.58 -11.44 12.46
C PHE A 285 3.05 -11.44 12.85
N HIS A 286 3.65 -10.26 12.86
CA HIS A 286 5.03 -10.08 13.25
C HIS A 286 5.12 -9.34 14.60
N PRO A 287 5.94 -9.81 15.54
CA PRO A 287 6.24 -9.05 16.75
C PRO A 287 7.11 -7.83 16.42
N ARG A 288 7.20 -6.93 17.37
CA ARG A 288 8.09 -5.77 17.26
C ARG A 288 9.56 -6.18 17.39
N THR A 289 10.39 -5.71 16.48
CA THR A 289 11.86 -5.86 16.50
C THR A 289 12.46 -4.61 17.15
N LYS A 290 13.55 -4.80 17.88
CA LYS A 290 14.22 -3.70 18.57
C LYS A 290 14.79 -2.67 17.60
N ILE A 291 14.58 -1.38 17.89
CA ILE A 291 15.07 -0.26 17.07
C ILE A 291 16.57 -0.39 16.75
N ASN A 292 17.41 -0.77 17.73
CA ASN A 292 18.85 -0.91 17.50
C ASN A 292 19.19 -2.02 16.50
N GLU A 293 18.41 -3.09 16.46
CA GLU A 293 18.55 -4.17 15.48
C GLU A 293 18.14 -3.70 14.09
N ILE A 294 16.97 -3.06 13.97
CA ILE A 294 16.47 -2.49 12.72
C ILE A 294 17.51 -1.54 12.12
N ILE A 295 17.96 -0.57 12.89
CA ILE A 295 18.91 0.45 12.41
C ILE A 295 20.25 -0.20 12.02
N THR A 296 20.72 -1.20 12.75
CA THR A 296 21.97 -1.90 12.43
C THR A 296 21.88 -2.65 11.11
N ASN A 297 20.76 -3.35 10.89
CA ASN A 297 20.53 -4.10 9.67
C ASN A 297 20.38 -3.18 8.45
N GLU A 298 19.67 -2.06 8.59
CA GLU A 298 19.47 -1.13 7.49
C GLU A 298 20.75 -0.32 7.17
N ILE A 299 21.59 0.00 8.14
CA ILE A 299 22.95 0.54 7.88
C ILE A 299 23.72 -0.44 7.00
N SER A 300 23.81 -1.70 7.40
CA SER A 300 24.52 -2.73 6.62
C SER A 300 23.92 -2.90 5.22
N THR A 301 22.59 -2.86 5.11
CA THR A 301 21.89 -2.93 3.83
C THR A 301 22.30 -1.81 2.89
N ILE A 302 22.33 -0.57 3.39
CA ILE A 302 22.72 0.61 2.60
C ILE A 302 24.19 0.52 2.19
N GLU A 303 25.08 0.19 3.13
CA GLU A 303 26.54 0.10 2.87
C GLU A 303 26.83 -0.91 1.76
N ASN A 304 26.14 -2.04 1.74
CA ASN A 304 26.30 -3.09 0.73
C ASN A 304 25.90 -2.64 -0.68
N VAL A 305 24.91 -1.74 -0.81
CA VAL A 305 24.40 -1.30 -2.12
C VAL A 305 24.87 0.10 -2.53
N TYR A 306 25.55 0.81 -1.64
CA TYR A 306 25.96 2.20 -1.84
C TYR A 306 26.76 2.43 -3.11
N SER A 307 27.66 1.51 -3.48
CA SER A 307 28.50 1.63 -4.69
C SER A 307 27.65 1.66 -5.96
N SER A 308 26.56 0.93 -5.99
CA SER A 308 25.64 0.80 -7.13
C SER A 308 24.57 1.90 -7.18
N LEU A 309 24.47 2.74 -6.14
CA LEU A 309 23.50 3.81 -6.11
C LEU A 309 23.89 4.91 -7.08
N GLU A 310 23.13 5.02 -8.16
CA GLU A 310 23.25 6.06 -9.18
C GLU A 310 21.95 6.86 -9.21
N GLN A 311 22.03 8.18 -9.29
CA GLN A 311 20.85 9.02 -9.34
C GLN A 311 19.96 8.67 -10.54
N LEU A 312 18.66 8.54 -10.31
CA LEU A 312 17.65 8.29 -11.34
C LEU A 312 17.30 9.62 -12.01
N ALA A 313 17.65 9.78 -13.26
CA ALA A 313 17.48 11.01 -14.03
C ALA A 313 18.08 12.24 -13.29
N ASN A 314 17.93 13.44 -13.82
CA ASN A 314 18.41 14.67 -13.15
C ASN A 314 17.38 15.19 -12.12
N SER A 315 16.87 14.31 -11.26
CA SER A 315 15.74 14.59 -10.36
C SER A 315 16.18 14.59 -8.90
N SER A 316 15.93 15.70 -8.20
CA SER A 316 16.05 15.78 -6.75
C SER A 316 15.04 14.90 -5.99
N SER A 317 14.04 14.33 -6.68
CA SER A 317 13.06 13.42 -6.12
C SER A 317 13.53 11.97 -6.03
N SER A 318 14.80 11.69 -6.29
CA SER A 318 15.43 10.37 -6.04
C SER A 318 16.67 10.52 -5.19
N PHE A 319 17.00 9.46 -4.43
CA PHE A 319 18.22 9.43 -3.64
C PHE A 319 19.46 9.56 -4.51
N SER A 320 20.33 10.50 -4.14
CA SER A 320 21.72 10.56 -4.59
C SER A 320 22.64 9.87 -3.57
N LYS A 321 23.91 9.68 -3.94
CA LYS A 321 24.93 9.21 -2.97
C LYS A 321 25.05 10.14 -1.78
N GLU A 322 24.89 11.44 -1.95
CA GLU A 322 24.98 12.44 -0.88
C GLU A 322 23.78 12.34 0.07
N SER A 323 22.55 12.29 -0.47
CA SER A 323 21.36 12.12 0.35
C SER A 323 21.34 10.76 1.09
N CYS A 324 21.88 9.72 0.46
CA CYS A 324 22.06 8.42 1.10
C CYS A 324 23.07 8.47 2.27
N LYS A 325 24.14 9.24 2.14
CA LYS A 325 25.07 9.51 3.26
C LYS A 325 24.42 10.28 4.40
N MET A 326 23.51 11.19 4.10
CA MET A 326 22.71 11.88 5.13
C MET A 326 21.87 10.88 5.93
N LEU A 327 21.18 9.95 5.25
CA LEU A 327 20.43 8.89 5.91
C LEU A 327 21.32 8.00 6.78
N LEU A 328 22.50 7.60 6.29
CA LEU A 328 23.47 6.85 7.10
C LEU A 328 23.92 7.64 8.33
N ALA A 329 24.17 8.94 8.20
CA ALA A 329 24.55 9.77 9.33
C ALA A 329 23.45 9.83 10.39
N GLU A 330 22.19 9.95 10.00
CA GLU A 330 21.05 9.89 10.92
C GLU A 330 20.96 8.56 11.67
N MET A 331 21.13 7.46 10.96
CA MET A 331 21.10 6.12 11.54
C MET A 331 22.26 5.93 12.54
N TYR A 332 23.48 6.39 12.21
CA TYR A 332 24.61 6.36 13.13
C TYR A 332 24.38 7.26 14.34
N LEU A 333 23.81 8.47 14.15
CA LEU A 333 23.44 9.36 15.27
C LEU A 333 22.36 8.72 16.16
N CYS A 334 21.39 8.01 15.60
CA CYS A 334 20.41 7.24 16.34
C CYS A 334 21.05 6.18 17.24
N LYS A 335 22.15 5.55 16.80
CA LYS A 335 22.96 4.62 17.58
C LYS A 335 23.92 5.30 18.57
N GLY A 336 24.04 6.62 18.54
CA GLY A 336 25.03 7.36 19.34
C GLY A 336 26.45 7.32 18.76
N ASP A 337 26.64 6.74 17.55
CA ASP A 337 27.94 6.65 16.88
C ASP A 337 28.23 7.94 16.08
N LYS A 338 28.66 8.96 16.81
CA LYS A 338 29.04 10.27 16.22
C LYS A 338 30.25 10.16 15.28
N ALA A 339 31.14 9.17 15.48
CA ALA A 339 32.33 9.04 14.64
C ALA A 339 31.97 8.56 13.24
N SER A 340 31.15 7.52 13.14
CA SER A 340 30.64 7.02 11.85
C SER A 340 29.73 8.03 11.19
N ALA A 341 28.86 8.73 11.93
CA ALA A 341 28.02 9.81 11.41
C ALA A 341 28.89 10.91 10.77
N LYS A 342 29.92 11.39 11.48
CA LYS A 342 30.87 12.38 10.96
C LYS A 342 31.58 11.90 9.71
N ASN A 343 31.95 10.62 9.66
CA ASN A 343 32.58 10.04 8.48
C ASN A 343 31.63 9.99 7.28
N SER A 344 30.36 9.63 7.51
CA SER A 344 29.33 9.62 6.46
C SER A 344 29.12 11.03 5.87
N LEU A 345 29.18 12.08 6.66
CA LEU A 345 28.97 13.45 6.22
C LEU A 345 30.18 14.09 5.51
N LYS A 346 31.34 13.39 5.44
CA LYS A 346 32.50 13.95 4.75
C LYS A 346 32.25 14.11 3.27
N ASN A 347 32.72 15.25 2.72
CA ASN A 347 32.67 15.58 1.30
C ASN A 347 31.26 15.60 0.72
N ILE A 348 30.26 15.92 1.55
CA ILE A 348 28.92 16.27 1.07
C ILE A 348 28.90 17.78 0.88
N GLU A 349 28.55 18.21 -0.31
CA GLU A 349 28.47 19.64 -0.68
C GLU A 349 27.01 20.08 -0.81
N THR A 350 26.21 19.33 -1.55
CA THR A 350 24.84 19.70 -1.91
C THR A 350 23.88 18.50 -1.82
N PRO A 351 23.62 17.97 -0.60
CA PRO A 351 22.62 16.92 -0.48
C PRO A 351 21.28 17.45 -0.94
N ASN A 352 20.61 16.70 -1.79
CA ASN A 352 19.32 17.11 -2.35
C ASN A 352 18.41 15.90 -2.50
N PHE A 353 17.44 15.79 -1.58
CA PHE A 353 16.33 14.86 -1.70
C PHE A 353 15.05 15.59 -1.28
N THR A 354 14.10 15.67 -2.19
CA THR A 354 12.88 16.45 -2.02
C THR A 354 11.64 15.57 -2.29
N ILE A 355 10.54 15.96 -1.67
CA ILE A 355 9.22 15.36 -1.88
C ILE A 355 8.32 16.43 -2.50
N SER A 356 7.68 16.12 -3.61
CA SER A 356 6.69 17.00 -4.24
C SER A 356 5.32 16.83 -3.59
N ILE A 357 4.63 17.94 -3.32
CA ILE A 357 3.27 17.98 -2.77
C ILE A 357 2.23 18.24 -3.86
N ILE A 358 2.63 18.36 -5.13
CA ILE A 358 1.81 18.86 -6.26
C ILE A 358 0.52 18.04 -6.47
N ASP A 359 0.45 16.79 -6.02
CA ASP A 359 -0.70 15.89 -6.27
C ASP A 359 -1.71 15.80 -5.12
N ILE A 360 -1.77 16.76 -4.21
CA ILE A 360 -2.80 16.81 -3.18
C ILE A 360 -4.11 17.36 -3.79
N THR A 361 -4.58 16.74 -4.85
CA THR A 361 -5.84 17.14 -5.51
C THR A 361 -7.07 16.43 -4.97
N SER A 362 -6.90 15.44 -4.09
CA SER A 362 -8.02 14.76 -3.46
C SER A 362 -8.70 15.69 -2.43
N PRO A 363 -9.96 16.08 -2.63
CA PRO A 363 -10.66 16.99 -1.71
C PRO A 363 -10.83 16.45 -0.29
N ASN A 364 -10.57 15.16 -0.08
CA ASN A 364 -10.70 14.48 1.22
C ASN A 364 -9.36 14.16 1.88
N SER A 365 -8.22 14.63 1.35
CA SER A 365 -6.94 14.32 1.99
C SER A 365 -6.73 15.22 3.22
N TYR A 366 -6.32 14.63 4.33
CA TYR A 366 -5.82 15.32 5.53
C TYR A 366 -4.80 16.41 5.16
N PHE A 367 -4.01 16.17 4.12
CA PHE A 367 -2.98 17.09 3.65
C PHE A 367 -3.52 18.39 3.06
N LEU A 368 -4.71 18.38 2.42
CA LEU A 368 -5.34 19.62 1.94
C LEU A 368 -5.76 20.54 3.09
N THR A 369 -6.31 19.97 4.14
CA THR A 369 -6.79 20.75 5.28
C THR A 369 -5.64 21.21 6.17
N TYR A 370 -4.74 20.31 6.53
CA TYR A 370 -3.64 20.58 7.46
C TYR A 370 -2.36 21.05 6.76
N GLY A 371 -2.13 20.68 5.49
CA GLY A 371 -1.02 21.16 4.69
C GLY A 371 -1.07 22.68 4.53
N LYS A 372 -2.25 23.26 4.35
CA LYS A 372 -2.43 24.71 4.29
C LYS A 372 -2.08 25.42 5.60
N GLU A 373 -2.39 24.81 6.75
CA GLU A 373 -2.04 25.34 8.05
C GLU A 373 -0.54 25.31 8.32
N ILE A 374 0.15 24.28 7.85
CA ILE A 374 1.57 24.03 8.12
C ILE A 374 2.47 24.71 7.11
N TRP A 375 2.15 24.57 5.82
CA TRP A 375 3.03 25.00 4.73
C TRP A 375 2.54 26.27 4.02
N GLY A 376 1.30 26.70 4.23
CA GLY A 376 0.68 27.85 3.55
C GLY A 376 0.25 27.53 2.11
N ASP A 377 -0.38 28.51 1.47
CA ASP A 377 -0.80 28.39 0.06
C ASP A 377 0.43 28.56 -0.85
N GLY A 378 1.14 27.50 -1.19
CA GLY A 378 2.21 27.59 -2.19
C GLY A 378 3.47 26.77 -1.97
N VAL A 379 3.52 25.87 -0.97
CA VAL A 379 4.65 24.95 -0.85
C VAL A 379 4.38 23.71 -1.72
N GLU A 380 5.07 23.63 -2.84
CA GLU A 380 4.97 22.52 -3.78
C GLU A 380 6.02 21.41 -3.51
N VAL A 381 7.05 21.71 -2.71
CA VAL A 381 8.18 20.81 -2.48
C VAL A 381 8.64 20.89 -1.02
N ILE A 382 8.81 19.74 -0.37
CA ILE A 382 9.44 19.61 0.95
C ILE A 382 10.85 19.05 0.75
N ALA A 383 11.85 19.77 1.26
CA ALA A 383 13.21 19.25 1.33
C ALA A 383 13.32 18.25 2.50
N ILE A 384 13.75 17.04 2.19
CA ILE A 384 14.08 16.01 3.19
C ILE A 384 15.55 16.14 3.58
N TYR A 385 16.45 16.10 2.59
CA TYR A 385 17.88 16.33 2.80
C TYR A 385 18.34 17.55 2.05
N ASP A 386 18.86 18.52 2.76
CA ASP A 386 19.40 19.77 2.23
C ASP A 386 20.64 20.22 3.02
N VAL A 387 21.23 21.33 2.58
CA VAL A 387 22.41 21.94 3.20
C VAL A 387 22.09 22.40 4.64
N SER A 388 20.86 22.80 4.92
CA SER A 388 20.46 23.26 6.28
C SER A 388 20.53 22.10 7.26
N LEU A 389 20.00 20.93 6.87
CA LEU A 389 20.04 19.72 7.68
C LEU A 389 21.47 19.19 7.83
N LEU A 390 22.29 19.24 6.77
CA LEU A 390 23.71 18.91 6.82
C LEU A 390 24.45 19.74 7.87
N ASN A 391 24.23 21.06 7.88
CA ASN A 391 24.83 21.97 8.86
C ASN A 391 24.35 21.63 10.28
N LEU A 392 23.07 21.31 10.44
CA LEU A 392 22.50 20.95 11.72
C LEU A 392 23.13 19.68 12.29
N TYR A 393 23.35 18.65 11.47
CA TYR A 393 24.01 17.41 11.89
C TYR A 393 25.49 17.62 12.26
N ASN A 394 26.21 18.45 11.49
CA ASN A 394 27.58 18.83 11.86
C ASN A 394 27.64 19.54 13.21
N THR A 395 26.68 20.44 13.47
CA THR A 395 26.56 21.13 14.77
C THR A 395 26.24 20.14 15.91
N GLU A 396 25.33 19.18 15.69
CA GLU A 396 24.99 18.10 16.64
C GLU A 396 26.23 17.24 16.97
N ILE A 397 26.98 16.84 15.97
CA ILE A 397 28.19 16.01 16.12
C ILE A 397 29.27 16.74 16.92
N ASN A 398 29.48 18.01 16.63
CA ASN A 398 30.50 18.84 17.32
C ASN A 398 30.07 19.26 18.74
N GLY A 399 28.82 19.08 19.12
CA GLY A 399 28.32 19.51 20.43
C GLY A 399 28.12 21.03 20.56
N GLU A 400 28.02 21.73 19.44
CA GLU A 400 27.94 23.22 19.39
C GLU A 400 26.50 23.74 19.42
N ILE A 401 25.53 22.88 19.67
CA ILE A 401 24.11 23.29 19.69
C ILE A 401 23.82 24.09 20.94
N SER A 402 23.93 25.40 20.82
CA SER A 402 23.64 26.33 21.91
C SER A 402 22.19 26.82 21.90
N ASP A 403 21.53 26.87 20.76
CA ASP A 403 20.15 27.35 20.62
C ASP A 403 19.40 26.66 19.47
N ILE A 404 18.62 25.65 19.81
CA ILE A 404 17.80 24.92 18.84
C ILE A 404 16.49 25.68 18.55
N SER A 405 16.07 26.57 19.44
CA SER A 405 14.75 27.21 19.41
C SER A 405 14.59 28.20 18.27
N THR A 406 15.67 28.81 17.79
CA THR A 406 15.61 29.90 16.79
C THR A 406 15.64 29.41 15.33
N SER A 407 15.95 28.14 15.06
CA SER A 407 16.09 27.61 13.68
C SER A 407 14.88 26.83 13.18
N TRP A 408 13.71 27.04 13.78
CA TRP A 408 12.48 26.32 13.39
C TRP A 408 11.86 26.88 12.11
N ASN A 409 12.31 26.38 10.96
CA ASN A 409 11.50 26.45 9.74
C ASN A 409 10.47 25.32 9.74
N ARG A 410 9.22 25.65 9.38
CA ARG A 410 8.09 24.71 9.33
C ARG A 410 8.34 23.49 8.44
N SER A 411 9.36 23.53 7.59
CA SER A 411 9.66 22.54 6.56
C SER A 411 10.85 21.60 6.87
N GLN A 412 11.42 21.62 8.09
CA GLN A 412 12.63 20.83 8.35
C GLN A 412 12.29 19.44 8.89
N TYR A 413 12.61 18.43 8.08
CA TYR A 413 12.65 17.02 8.41
C TYR A 413 13.69 16.72 9.52
N GLY A 414 13.44 15.67 10.32
CA GLY A 414 14.44 15.10 11.26
C GLY A 414 14.64 15.85 12.57
N LYS A 415 13.96 16.97 12.82
CA LYS A 415 14.12 17.74 14.06
C LYS A 415 13.64 17.02 15.30
N TRP A 416 12.53 16.30 15.21
CA TRP A 416 12.02 15.50 16.30
C TRP A 416 13.03 14.45 16.73
N ALA A 417 13.60 13.73 15.75
CA ALA A 417 14.65 12.75 15.98
C ALA A 417 15.88 13.35 16.67
N MET A 418 16.33 14.54 16.21
CA MET A 418 17.46 15.24 16.77
C MET A 418 17.19 15.69 18.22
N LEU A 419 16.03 16.27 18.51
CA LEU A 419 15.69 16.69 19.89
C LEU A 419 15.65 15.52 20.85
N LYS A 420 15.18 14.36 20.40
CA LYS A 420 15.21 13.12 21.18
C LYS A 420 16.65 12.69 21.50
N ARG A 421 17.52 12.65 20.49
CA ARG A 421 18.93 12.27 20.64
C ARG A 421 19.69 13.21 21.59
N LEU A 422 19.35 14.50 21.56
CA LEU A 422 19.96 15.51 22.43
C LEU A 422 19.34 15.58 23.84
N GLY A 423 18.28 14.80 24.10
CA GLY A 423 17.54 14.86 25.37
C GLY A 423 16.82 16.20 25.61
N LYS A 424 16.49 16.97 24.53
CA LYS A 424 15.92 18.30 24.59
C LYS A 424 14.43 18.33 24.23
N ALA A 425 13.87 17.22 23.77
CA ALA A 425 12.49 17.18 23.33
C ALA A 425 11.50 17.59 24.43
N GLN A 426 11.67 17.08 25.66
CA GLN A 426 10.79 17.42 26.79
C GLN A 426 10.89 18.90 27.18
N ASP A 427 12.11 19.43 27.28
CA ASP A 427 12.35 20.82 27.67
C ASP A 427 11.76 21.81 26.68
N ILE A 428 11.83 21.49 25.37
CA ILE A 428 11.43 22.41 24.30
C ILE A 428 9.94 22.31 24.00
N THR A 429 9.39 21.08 23.99
CA THR A 429 8.01 20.84 23.52
C THR A 429 7.02 20.62 24.67
N GLY A 430 7.50 20.44 25.89
CA GLY A 430 6.68 20.11 27.06
C GLY A 430 6.13 18.69 27.06
N CYS A 431 6.64 17.81 26.18
CA CYS A 431 6.17 16.42 26.12
C CYS A 431 6.58 15.64 27.38
N LYS A 432 5.78 14.63 27.74
CA LYS A 432 6.15 13.67 28.78
C LYS A 432 7.19 12.70 28.25
N GLY A 433 7.89 11.99 29.14
CA GLY A 433 8.94 11.03 28.74
C GLY A 433 8.43 9.93 27.83
N PHE A 434 7.23 9.41 28.07
CA PHE A 434 6.65 8.37 27.22
C PHE A 434 6.20 8.91 25.83
N GLU A 435 5.84 10.19 25.73
CA GLU A 435 5.43 10.85 24.48
C GLU A 435 6.61 11.12 23.51
N LEU A 436 7.81 10.70 23.88
CA LEU A 436 8.95 10.68 22.95
C LEU A 436 8.77 9.67 21.82
N LEU A 437 7.93 8.65 22.04
CA LEU A 437 7.48 7.71 21.01
C LEU A 437 5.97 7.88 20.80
N MET A 438 5.52 7.69 19.59
CA MET A 438 4.10 7.65 19.28
C MET A 438 3.50 6.33 19.78
N PRO A 439 2.22 6.31 20.18
CA PRO A 439 1.55 5.06 20.51
C PRO A 439 1.41 4.18 19.26
N ILE A 440 1.49 2.86 19.45
CA ILE A 440 1.07 1.92 18.40
C ILE A 440 -0.44 2.12 18.19
N PRO A 441 -0.91 2.31 16.94
CA PRO A 441 -2.32 2.56 16.69
C PRO A 441 -3.21 1.44 17.22
N SER A 442 -4.30 1.77 17.90
CA SER A 442 -5.21 0.80 18.54
C SER A 442 -5.77 -0.22 17.53
N LYS A 443 -6.05 0.22 16.29
CA LYS A 443 -6.51 -0.68 15.23
C LYS A 443 -5.46 -1.75 14.89
N GLU A 444 -4.18 -1.40 14.88
CA GLU A 444 -3.10 -2.36 14.63
C GLU A 444 -2.91 -3.33 15.81
N MET A 445 -3.08 -2.86 17.03
CA MET A 445 -3.07 -3.71 18.22
C MET A 445 -4.18 -4.78 18.18
N ILE A 446 -5.35 -4.43 17.64
CA ILE A 446 -6.47 -5.36 17.43
C ILE A 446 -6.14 -6.34 16.30
N ASN A 447 -5.61 -5.85 15.19
CA ASN A 447 -5.33 -6.65 14.00
C ASN A 447 -4.15 -7.61 14.18
N ASN A 448 -3.13 -7.24 14.97
CA ASN A 448 -1.94 -8.05 15.20
C ASN A 448 -1.73 -8.34 16.70
N PRO A 449 -2.13 -9.53 17.17
CA PRO A 449 -2.05 -9.91 18.59
C PRO A 449 -0.60 -10.07 19.12
N LYS A 450 0.41 -10.03 18.25
CA LYS A 450 1.83 -10.06 18.64
C LYS A 450 2.40 -8.66 18.96
N LEU A 451 1.62 -7.60 18.71
CA LEU A 451 2.05 -6.25 19.06
C LEU A 451 1.88 -5.98 20.56
N THR A 452 2.72 -5.13 21.06
CA THR A 452 2.64 -4.57 22.41
C THR A 452 2.68 -3.05 22.32
N GLN A 453 1.98 -2.38 23.21
CA GLN A 453 1.96 -0.91 23.23
C GLN A 453 3.29 -0.32 23.76
N ASN A 454 3.61 0.91 23.40
CA ASN A 454 4.69 1.67 23.99
C ASN A 454 4.35 2.01 25.45
N GLU A 455 5.38 2.02 26.30
CA GLU A 455 5.21 2.34 27.73
C GLU A 455 4.53 3.71 27.91
N GLY A 456 3.56 3.77 28.85
CA GLY A 456 2.80 4.97 29.17
C GLY A 456 1.54 5.18 28.36
N TYR A 457 1.27 4.33 27.37
CA TYR A 457 0.02 4.25 26.63
C TYR A 457 -0.76 3.00 27.03
N HIS A 458 -2.08 2.93 26.74
CA HIS A 458 -3.00 1.89 27.25
C HIS A 458 -3.71 1.12 26.13
#